data_59990c92e4338b702bc71244e0e3a03b
#
_entry.id   59990c92e4338b702bc71244e0e3a03b
#
_cell.length_a   1.000
_cell.length_b   1.000
_cell.length_c   1.000
_cell.angle_alpha   90.00
_cell.angle_beta   90.00
_cell.angle_gamma   90.00
#
_symmetry.space_group_name_H-M   'P 1'
#
loop_
_entity.id
_entity.type
_entity.pdbx_description
1 polymer ?
#
loop_
_entity_poly.entity_id
_entity_poly.type
_entity_poly.pdbx_seq_one_letter_code
_entity_poly.pdbx_strand_id
1 'polypeptide(L)'
;MIDHFIGRSIQNRRYNLVKKVLFICMGNTCRSQMAKGFFNTFTSSECADSAGIKPESQIDPHTIQVMDEVGIDVRSFIPKKLTVEMNNNFDIFVMMAHCTDRLTISREKTFTWSIEDPKGKSLDDYRIVRDKIKNHVETLLASMKKKQKEYDCG
;
A
#
# COMPACT_ATOMS: atom_id res chain seq x y z
N MET A 1 -0.27 37.41 -14.80
CA MET A 1 0.43 36.91 -13.58
C MET A 1 -0.50 36.24 -12.60
N ILE A 2 -1.72 36.74 -12.40
CA ILE A 2 -2.71 36.17 -11.49
C ILE A 2 -3.23 34.80 -11.97
N ASP A 3 -3.38 34.59 -13.28
CA ASP A 3 -3.88 33.33 -13.87
C ASP A 3 -2.93 32.15 -13.70
N HIS A 4 -1.62 32.41 -13.59
CA HIS A 4 -0.60 31.35 -13.36
C HIS A 4 -0.63 30.82 -11.92
N PHE A 5 -1.03 31.63 -10.95
CA PHE A 5 -1.18 31.24 -9.55
C PHE A 5 -2.44 30.42 -9.30
N ILE A 6 -3.54 30.78 -9.95
CA ILE A 6 -4.83 30.08 -9.87
C ILE A 6 -4.72 28.69 -10.54
N GLY A 7 -4.03 28.61 -11.68
CA GLY A 7 -3.79 27.34 -12.38
C GLY A 7 -2.96 26.34 -11.55
N ARG A 8 -1.93 26.82 -10.85
CA ARG A 8 -1.12 25.97 -9.95
C ARG A 8 -1.90 25.50 -8.73
N SER A 9 -2.74 26.33 -8.15
CA SER A 9 -3.52 25.95 -6.99
C SER A 9 -4.63 24.95 -7.32
N ILE A 10 -5.22 25.03 -8.52
CA ILE A 10 -6.22 24.08 -9.01
C ILE A 10 -5.58 22.75 -9.41
N GLN A 11 -4.42 22.79 -10.05
CA GLN A 11 -3.64 21.57 -10.34
C GLN A 11 -3.18 20.86 -9.07
N ASN A 12 -2.67 21.60 -8.09
CA ASN A 12 -2.30 21.04 -6.79
C ASN A 12 -3.51 20.42 -6.05
N ARG A 13 -4.69 20.98 -6.17
CA ARG A 13 -5.90 20.39 -5.60
C ARG A 13 -6.28 19.08 -6.27
N ARG A 14 -6.12 18.96 -7.60
CA ARG A 14 -6.37 17.70 -8.32
C ARG A 14 -5.32 16.65 -7.98
N TYR A 15 -4.06 17.02 -7.84
CA TYR A 15 -2.99 16.11 -7.43
C TYR A 15 -3.06 15.75 -5.95
N ASN A 16 -3.56 16.63 -5.08
CA ASN A 16 -3.78 16.36 -3.66
C ASN A 16 -4.96 15.40 -3.38
N LEU A 17 -5.78 15.08 -4.39
CA LEU A 17 -6.86 14.10 -4.27
C LEU A 17 -6.36 12.66 -4.44
N VAL A 18 -5.13 12.47 -4.95
CA VAL A 18 -4.51 11.15 -5.04
C VAL A 18 -3.86 10.85 -3.69
N LYS A 19 -4.53 10.04 -2.88
CA LYS A 19 -4.04 9.59 -1.59
C LYS A 19 -2.82 8.70 -1.77
N LYS A 20 -1.79 8.97 -0.97
CA LYS A 20 -0.62 8.09 -0.86
C LYS A 20 -0.84 7.07 0.23
N VAL A 21 -0.66 5.81 -0.11
CA VAL A 21 -0.90 4.67 0.78
C VAL A 21 0.41 3.97 1.13
N LEU A 22 0.63 3.71 2.41
CA LEU A 22 1.74 2.89 2.87
C LEU A 22 1.22 1.57 3.41
N PHE A 23 1.63 0.47 2.78
CA PHE A 23 1.32 -0.88 3.25
C PHE A 23 2.45 -1.38 4.15
N ILE A 24 2.09 -1.88 5.33
CA ILE A 24 3.05 -2.26 6.37
C ILE A 24 2.82 -3.71 6.79
N CYS A 25 3.87 -4.51 6.78
CA CYS A 25 3.88 -5.84 7.38
C CYS A 25 5.17 -6.05 8.20
N MET A 26 5.45 -7.25 8.64
CA MET A 26 6.62 -7.50 9.49
C MET A 26 7.92 -7.39 8.69
N GLY A 27 8.12 -8.24 7.70
CA GLY A 27 9.38 -8.35 6.95
C GLY A 27 9.48 -7.52 5.69
N ASN A 28 8.36 -6.95 5.23
CA ASN A 28 8.26 -6.20 3.97
C ASN A 28 8.72 -7.00 2.73
N THR A 29 8.50 -8.30 2.76
CA THR A 29 8.91 -9.23 1.69
C THR A 29 7.76 -9.94 1.01
N CYS A 30 6.57 -9.92 1.60
CA CYS A 30 5.41 -10.64 1.11
C CYS A 30 4.14 -9.78 1.11
N ARG A 31 3.37 -9.75 2.19
CA ARG A 31 2.04 -9.12 2.26
C ARG A 31 2.00 -7.67 1.79
N SER A 32 2.86 -6.83 2.33
CA SER A 32 2.92 -5.40 1.98
C SER A 32 3.40 -5.17 0.55
N GLN A 33 4.26 -6.02 0.03
CA GLN A 33 4.74 -5.94 -1.35
C GLN A 33 3.67 -6.38 -2.35
N MET A 34 2.89 -7.41 -2.01
CA MET A 34 1.72 -7.80 -2.82
C MET A 34 0.70 -6.65 -2.89
N ALA A 35 0.38 -6.04 -1.76
CA ALA A 35 -0.57 -4.94 -1.68
C ALA A 35 -0.11 -3.73 -2.51
N LYS A 36 1.15 -3.34 -2.38
CA LYS A 36 1.77 -2.30 -3.19
C LYS A 36 1.65 -2.62 -4.68
N GLY A 37 1.98 -3.83 -5.07
CA GLY A 37 1.93 -4.28 -6.47
C GLY A 37 0.53 -4.18 -7.05
N PHE A 38 -0.48 -4.67 -6.35
CA PHE A 38 -1.88 -4.57 -6.79
C PHE A 38 -2.36 -3.12 -6.86
N PHE A 39 -2.12 -2.35 -5.82
CA PHE A 39 -2.57 -0.96 -5.77
C PHE A 39 -2.02 -0.13 -6.93
N ASN A 40 -0.72 -0.17 -7.15
CA ASN A 40 -0.07 0.59 -8.20
C ASN A 40 -0.47 0.10 -9.60
N THR A 41 -0.68 -1.21 -9.77
CA THR A 41 -1.17 -1.77 -11.03
C THR A 41 -2.61 -1.31 -11.32
N PHE A 42 -3.51 -1.38 -10.34
CA PHE A 42 -4.91 -1.00 -10.53
C PHE A 42 -5.12 0.50 -10.72
N THR A 43 -4.26 1.32 -10.14
CA THR A 43 -4.33 2.78 -10.27
C THR A 43 -3.49 3.30 -11.44
N SER A 44 -2.68 2.48 -12.08
CA SER A 44 -1.68 2.90 -13.07
C SER A 44 -0.81 4.06 -12.54
N SER A 45 -0.44 3.99 -11.27
CA SER A 45 0.34 5.02 -10.57
C SER A 45 1.32 4.40 -9.58
N GLU A 46 2.19 5.23 -9.01
CA GLU A 46 3.10 4.82 -7.93
C GLU A 46 2.73 5.47 -6.59
N CYS A 47 1.43 5.58 -6.33
CA CYS A 47 0.91 6.22 -5.11
C CYS A 47 1.00 5.33 -3.87
N ALA A 48 1.24 4.04 -4.02
CA ALA A 48 1.48 3.14 -2.90
C ALA A 48 2.95 2.81 -2.75
N ASP A 49 3.35 2.67 -1.51
CA ASP A 49 4.65 2.16 -1.12
C ASP A 49 4.47 1.14 0.01
N SER A 50 5.54 0.54 0.45
CA SER A 50 5.53 -0.49 1.49
C SER A 50 6.68 -0.33 2.46
N ALA A 51 6.51 -0.82 3.67
CA ALA A 51 7.54 -0.83 4.70
C ALA A 51 7.36 -2.03 5.63
N GLY A 52 8.40 -2.36 6.37
CA GLY A 52 8.40 -3.42 7.35
C GLY A 52 8.82 -2.95 8.73
N ILE A 53 8.31 -3.60 9.75
CA ILE A 53 8.73 -3.35 11.14
C ILE A 53 10.14 -3.89 11.36
N LYS A 54 10.40 -5.10 10.84
CA LYS A 54 11.72 -5.75 10.81
C LYS A 54 11.99 -6.23 9.38
N PRO A 55 12.40 -5.34 8.48
CA PRO A 55 12.55 -5.70 7.07
C PRO A 55 13.67 -6.72 6.88
N GLU A 56 13.42 -7.65 5.98
CA GLU A 56 14.44 -8.57 5.49
C GLU A 56 15.21 -7.95 4.34
N SER A 57 16.24 -8.66 3.84
CA SER A 57 17.14 -8.10 2.83
C SER A 57 16.58 -8.15 1.41
N GLN A 58 15.70 -9.09 1.12
CA GLN A 58 15.20 -9.36 -0.24
C GLN A 58 13.73 -9.73 -0.23
N ILE A 59 13.06 -9.51 -1.37
CA ILE A 59 11.70 -9.99 -1.60
C ILE A 59 11.70 -11.52 -1.54
N ASP A 60 10.69 -12.08 -0.89
CA ASP A 60 10.49 -13.52 -0.82
C ASP A 60 10.31 -14.10 -2.23
N PRO A 61 11.11 -15.12 -2.62
CA PRO A 61 10.97 -15.74 -3.95
C PRO A 61 9.57 -16.30 -4.24
N HIS A 62 8.86 -16.80 -3.23
CA HIS A 62 7.47 -17.25 -3.40
C HIS A 62 6.54 -16.08 -3.72
N THR A 63 6.77 -14.91 -3.13
CA THR A 63 6.03 -13.69 -3.46
C THR A 63 6.23 -13.32 -4.93
N ILE A 64 7.46 -13.35 -5.42
CA ILE A 64 7.76 -13.08 -6.83
C ILE A 64 6.99 -14.05 -7.73
N GLN A 65 7.02 -15.34 -7.40
CA GLN A 65 6.39 -16.38 -8.21
C GLN A 65 4.86 -16.21 -8.28
N VAL A 66 4.19 -16.02 -7.14
CA VAL A 66 2.73 -15.91 -7.14
C VAL A 66 2.24 -14.59 -7.73
N MET A 67 3.03 -13.53 -7.64
CA MET A 67 2.70 -12.25 -8.29
C MET A 67 2.92 -12.30 -9.80
N ASP A 68 3.95 -13.02 -10.27
CA ASP A 68 4.14 -13.30 -11.70
C ASP A 68 2.93 -14.03 -12.31
N GLU A 69 2.31 -14.95 -11.56
CA GLU A 69 1.11 -15.68 -12.01
C GLU A 69 -0.06 -14.77 -12.37
N VAL A 70 -0.12 -13.58 -11.77
CA VAL A 70 -1.15 -12.57 -12.02
C VAL A 70 -0.64 -11.37 -12.81
N GLY A 71 0.55 -11.47 -13.39
CA GLY A 71 1.11 -10.48 -14.30
C GLY A 71 1.70 -9.25 -13.62
N ILE A 72 2.06 -9.34 -12.34
CA ILE A 72 2.67 -8.23 -11.58
C ILE A 72 4.10 -8.59 -11.20
N ASP A 73 5.06 -7.84 -11.72
CA ASP A 73 6.48 -8.03 -11.42
C ASP A 73 6.87 -7.21 -10.19
N VAL A 74 7.29 -7.91 -9.14
CA VAL A 74 7.75 -7.29 -7.89
C VAL A 74 9.25 -7.43 -7.64
N ARG A 75 10.02 -7.89 -8.62
CA ARG A 75 11.47 -8.13 -8.50
C ARG A 75 12.27 -6.89 -8.15
N SER A 76 11.82 -5.72 -8.63
CA SER A 76 12.49 -4.45 -8.37
C SER A 76 12.16 -3.84 -7.01
N PHE A 77 11.19 -4.39 -6.29
CA PHE A 77 10.80 -3.88 -4.98
C PHE A 77 11.89 -4.21 -3.95
N ILE A 78 12.18 -3.25 -3.09
CA ILE A 78 13.22 -3.37 -2.07
C ILE A 78 12.57 -3.25 -0.69
N PRO A 79 12.77 -4.24 0.20
CA PRO A 79 12.32 -4.12 1.58
C PRO A 79 12.97 -2.93 2.28
N LYS A 80 12.17 -2.17 3.04
CA LYS A 80 12.66 -1.03 3.81
C LYS A 80 11.93 -0.90 5.14
N LYS A 81 12.63 -0.28 6.08
CA LYS A 81 12.11 -0.10 7.43
C LYS A 81 11.08 1.02 7.51
N LEU A 82 10.03 0.77 8.27
CA LEU A 82 9.09 1.83 8.67
C LEU A 82 9.82 2.90 9.48
N THR A 83 9.69 4.15 9.08
CA THR A 83 10.31 5.31 9.76
C THR A 83 9.27 6.30 10.25
N VAL A 84 9.65 7.13 11.22
CA VAL A 84 8.79 8.19 11.77
C VAL A 84 8.40 9.21 10.70
N GLU A 85 9.31 9.53 9.79
CA GLU A 85 9.08 10.49 8.70
C GLU A 85 7.98 10.04 7.74
N MET A 86 7.78 8.74 7.59
CA MET A 86 6.70 8.20 6.74
C MET A 86 5.31 8.59 7.24
N ASN A 87 5.16 8.92 8.52
CA ASN A 87 3.90 9.42 9.07
C ASN A 87 3.42 10.71 8.38
N ASN A 88 4.34 11.54 7.93
CA ASN A 88 4.04 12.80 7.24
C ASN A 88 3.95 12.66 5.71
N ASN A 89 4.45 11.56 5.16
CA ASN A 89 4.57 11.37 3.72
C ASN A 89 3.42 10.59 3.10
N PHE A 90 2.58 9.95 3.92
CA PHE A 90 1.46 9.13 3.48
C PHE A 90 0.15 9.58 4.12
N ASP A 91 -0.92 9.41 3.39
CA ASP A 91 -2.28 9.80 3.83
C ASP A 91 -3.02 8.64 4.51
N ILE A 92 -2.70 7.42 4.10
CA ILE A 92 -3.34 6.20 4.58
C ILE A 92 -2.24 5.18 4.91
N PHE A 93 -2.39 4.52 6.05
CA PHE A 93 -1.55 3.40 6.47
C PHE A 93 -2.38 2.13 6.54
N VAL A 94 -1.88 1.04 6.00
CA VAL A 94 -2.52 -0.27 6.10
C VAL A 94 -1.58 -1.21 6.82
N MET A 95 -1.95 -1.61 8.02
CA MET A 95 -1.18 -2.48 8.90
C MET A 95 -1.64 -3.92 8.76
N MET A 96 -0.74 -4.81 8.37
CA MET A 96 -0.99 -6.25 8.21
C MET A 96 -0.16 -7.10 9.18
N ALA A 97 0.64 -6.46 10.03
CA ALA A 97 1.42 -7.15 11.05
C ALA A 97 0.77 -7.03 12.42
N HIS A 98 0.88 -8.09 13.22
CA HIS A 98 0.60 -7.99 14.64
C HIS A 98 1.84 -7.38 15.32
N CYS A 99 1.71 -6.15 15.79
CA CYS A 99 2.77 -5.48 16.50
C CYS A 99 2.23 -4.93 17.81
N THR A 100 2.88 -5.30 18.92
CA THR A 100 2.59 -4.78 20.25
C THR A 100 3.41 -3.52 20.56
N ASP A 101 4.41 -3.23 19.74
CA ASP A 101 5.24 -2.05 19.92
C ASP A 101 4.47 -0.79 19.51
N ARG A 102 4.69 0.29 20.25
CA ARG A 102 4.10 1.58 19.94
C ARG A 102 4.69 2.11 18.64
N LEU A 103 3.96 1.89 17.55
CA LEU A 103 4.31 2.50 16.28
C LEU A 103 3.92 3.98 16.31
N THR A 104 4.81 4.80 15.78
CA THR A 104 4.65 6.25 15.73
C THR A 104 3.81 6.72 14.54
N ILE A 105 2.99 5.83 13.97
CA ILE A 105 2.07 6.16 12.90
C ILE A 105 0.71 6.59 13.45
N SER A 106 0.05 7.48 12.74
CA SER A 106 -1.26 8.01 13.12
C SER A 106 -2.34 6.94 13.12
N ARG A 107 -2.97 6.69 14.26
CA ARG A 107 -4.08 5.74 14.39
C ARG A 107 -5.29 6.15 13.55
N GLU A 108 -5.55 7.43 13.43
CA GLU A 108 -6.69 7.98 12.68
C GLU A 108 -6.59 7.69 11.18
N LYS A 109 -5.36 7.52 10.66
CA LYS A 109 -5.06 7.24 9.27
C LYS A 109 -4.78 5.76 9.01
N THR A 110 -4.86 4.90 10.01
CA THR A 110 -4.45 3.50 9.93
C THR A 110 -5.64 2.56 9.84
N PHE A 111 -5.62 1.71 8.82
CA PHE A 111 -6.51 0.56 8.69
C PHE A 111 -5.73 -0.71 9.02
N THR A 112 -6.37 -1.65 9.69
CA THR A 112 -5.77 -2.95 10.00
C THR A 112 -6.45 -4.04 9.17
N TRP A 113 -5.62 -4.78 8.40
CA TRP A 113 -6.09 -5.95 7.67
C TRP A 113 -5.59 -7.20 8.38
N SER A 114 -6.52 -8.07 8.74
CA SER A 114 -6.20 -9.36 9.35
C SER A 114 -5.87 -10.38 8.26
N ILE A 115 -4.59 -10.47 7.90
CA ILE A 115 -4.10 -11.36 6.86
C ILE A 115 -2.94 -12.16 7.42
N GLU A 116 -3.03 -13.48 7.31
CA GLU A 116 -1.98 -14.38 7.77
C GLU A 116 -0.68 -14.19 7.01
N ASP A 117 0.45 -14.33 7.72
CA ASP A 117 1.75 -14.35 7.09
C ASP A 117 1.99 -15.76 6.47
N PRO A 118 2.16 -15.86 5.15
CA PRO A 118 2.35 -17.17 4.50
C PRO A 118 3.79 -17.67 4.60
N LYS A 119 4.70 -16.90 5.19
CA LYS A 119 6.12 -17.26 5.28
C LYS A 119 6.31 -18.63 5.95
N GLY A 120 7.07 -19.50 5.29
CA GLY A 120 7.30 -20.86 5.76
C GLY A 120 6.17 -21.85 5.45
N LYS A 121 5.12 -21.40 4.78
CA LYS A 121 3.99 -22.22 4.36
C LYS A 121 4.10 -22.62 2.89
N SER A 122 3.09 -23.33 2.36
CA SER A 122 3.05 -23.81 0.99
C SER A 122 2.85 -22.67 -0.03
N LEU A 123 3.19 -22.92 -1.27
CA LEU A 123 2.94 -21.98 -2.36
C LEU A 123 1.44 -21.69 -2.52
N ASP A 124 0.57 -22.67 -2.28
CA ASP A 124 -0.88 -22.47 -2.30
C ASP A 124 -1.32 -21.51 -1.19
N ASP A 125 -0.71 -21.53 -0.03
CA ASP A 125 -0.96 -20.55 1.04
C ASP A 125 -0.59 -19.14 0.59
N TYR A 126 0.51 -18.97 -0.14
CA TYR A 126 0.88 -17.69 -0.74
C TYR A 126 -0.17 -17.22 -1.76
N ARG A 127 -0.73 -18.12 -2.56
CA ARG A 127 -1.80 -17.78 -3.52
C ARG A 127 -3.07 -17.32 -2.81
N ILE A 128 -3.44 -17.99 -1.72
CA ILE A 128 -4.60 -17.61 -0.90
C ILE A 128 -4.41 -16.22 -0.30
N VAL A 129 -3.25 -15.95 0.27
CA VAL A 129 -2.91 -14.63 0.82
C VAL A 129 -2.92 -13.57 -0.28
N ARG A 130 -2.31 -13.84 -1.42
CA ARG A 130 -2.32 -12.95 -2.58
C ARG A 130 -3.75 -12.55 -2.98
N ASP A 131 -4.64 -13.52 -3.09
CA ASP A 131 -6.02 -13.28 -3.54
C ASP A 131 -6.82 -12.51 -2.48
N LYS A 132 -6.60 -12.76 -1.20
CA LYS A 132 -7.18 -11.98 -0.10
C LYS A 132 -6.72 -10.52 -0.16
N ILE A 133 -5.43 -10.29 -0.35
CA ILE A 133 -4.86 -8.94 -0.46
C ILE A 133 -5.42 -8.21 -1.66
N LYS A 134 -5.52 -8.88 -2.80
CA LYS A 134 -6.15 -8.32 -4.00
C LYS A 134 -7.56 -7.79 -3.69
N ASN A 135 -8.39 -8.60 -3.04
CA ASN A 135 -9.76 -8.22 -2.69
C ASN A 135 -9.79 -7.03 -1.73
N HIS A 136 -8.90 -6.98 -0.75
CA HIS A 136 -8.79 -5.85 0.18
C HIS A 136 -8.35 -4.57 -0.54
N VAL A 137 -7.42 -4.66 -1.46
CA VAL A 137 -6.97 -3.50 -2.28
C VAL A 137 -8.11 -2.99 -3.15
N GLU A 138 -8.86 -3.88 -3.80
CA GLU A 138 -10.03 -3.50 -4.59
C GLU A 138 -11.08 -2.76 -3.74
N THR A 139 -11.36 -3.26 -2.55
CA THR A 139 -12.29 -2.63 -1.60
C THR A 139 -11.79 -1.26 -1.14
N LEU A 140 -10.51 -1.14 -0.85
CA LEU A 140 -9.89 0.14 -0.48
C LEU A 140 -10.02 1.15 -1.61
N LEU A 141 -9.71 0.76 -2.82
CA LEU A 141 -9.82 1.63 -4.00
C LEU A 141 -11.24 2.07 -4.27
N ALA A 142 -12.21 1.17 -4.13
CA ALA A 142 -13.64 1.51 -4.29
C ALA A 142 -14.08 2.56 -3.26
N SER A 143 -13.65 2.44 -2.00
CA SER A 143 -13.97 3.40 -0.95
C SER A 143 -13.30 4.76 -1.18
N MET A 144 -12.09 4.79 -1.70
CA MET A 144 -11.39 6.02 -2.06
C MET A 144 -12.08 6.77 -3.21
N LYS A 145 -12.54 6.07 -4.23
CA LYS A 145 -13.31 6.64 -5.36
C LYS A 145 -14.65 7.21 -4.91
N LYS A 146 -15.31 6.56 -3.97
CA LYS A 146 -16.59 7.00 -3.44
C LYS A 146 -16.46 8.32 -2.68
N LYS A 147 -15.44 8.46 -1.83
CA LYS A 147 -15.14 9.72 -1.12
C LYS A 147 -14.81 10.87 -2.08
N GLN A 148 -14.10 10.59 -3.17
CA GLN A 148 -13.77 11.59 -4.16
C GLN A 148 -15.02 12.14 -4.86
N LYS A 149 -15.99 11.28 -5.22
CA LYS A 149 -17.26 11.71 -5.82
C LYS A 149 -18.08 12.61 -4.87
N GLU A 150 -18.04 12.35 -3.57
CA GLU A 150 -18.70 13.21 -2.58
C GLU A 150 -18.09 14.61 -2.51
N TYR A 151 -16.77 14.72 -2.71
CA TYR A 151 -16.08 16.01 -2.79
C TYR A 151 -16.33 16.74 -4.11
N ASP A 152 -16.46 16.02 -5.21
CA ASP A 152 -16.69 16.61 -6.54
C ASP A 152 -18.14 17.08 -6.74
N CYS A 153 -19.08 16.55 -5.97
CA CYS A 153 -20.51 16.93 -6.01
C CYS A 153 -20.89 18.04 -5.00
N GLY A 154 -19.96 18.45 -4.17
CA GLY A 154 -20.11 19.54 -3.20
C GLY A 154 -19.48 20.83 -3.70
#